data_853eead93428e7da6251978b79f60879
#
_entry.id   853eead93428e7da6251978b79f60879
#
_cell.length_a   1.000
_cell.length_b   1.000
_cell.length_c   1.000
_cell.angle_alpha   90.00
_cell.angle_beta   90.00
_cell.angle_gamma   90.00
#
_symmetry.space_group_name_H-M   'P 1'
#
loop_
_entity.id
_entity.type
_entity.pdbx_description
1 polymer ?
#
loop_
_entity_poly.entity_id
_entity_poly.type
_entity_poly.pdbx_seq_one_letter_code
_entity_poly.pdbx_strand_id
1 'polypeptide(L)'
;QEHDKMIGFVSQLTHAVEVSLMNTSDNTHLKEYTGDSFRDLTRIAKINETLWSELFFLNKKNLVQEIDDFVAELENLKQKIADEDEEGIKKLFIQSTERRKQFDK
;
A
#
# COMPACT_ATOMS: atom_id res chain seq x y z
N GLN A 1 2.78 -3.05 -21.22
CA GLN A 1 1.79 -2.04 -21.56
C GLN A 1 1.60 -1.06 -20.43
N GLU A 2 1.49 0.20 -20.79
CA GLU A 2 1.31 1.26 -19.81
C GLU A 2 0.00 1.09 -19.05
N HIS A 3 -1.07 0.71 -19.75
CA HIS A 3 -2.37 0.53 -19.11
C HIS A 3 -2.33 -0.56 -18.04
N ASP A 4 -1.74 -1.70 -18.36
CA ASP A 4 -1.64 -2.80 -17.41
C ASP A 4 -0.77 -2.44 -16.22
N LYS A 5 0.28 -1.66 -16.46
CA LYS A 5 1.15 -1.19 -15.39
C LYS A 5 0.39 -0.25 -14.45
N MET A 6 -0.43 0.64 -15.00
CA MET A 6 -1.23 1.57 -14.19
C MET A 6 -2.29 0.84 -13.38
N ILE A 7 -2.95 -0.18 -13.96
CA ILE A 7 -3.90 -0.99 -13.22
C ILE A 7 -3.18 -1.72 -12.07
N GLY A 8 -1.97 -2.22 -12.34
CA GLY A 8 -1.18 -2.87 -11.30
C GLY A 8 -0.90 -1.94 -10.13
N PHE A 9 -0.55 -0.68 -10.42
CA PHE A 9 -0.23 0.26 -9.37
C PHE A 9 -1.48 0.79 -8.67
N VAL A 10 -2.46 1.28 -9.43
CA VAL A 10 -3.59 2.03 -8.85
C VAL A 10 -4.59 1.13 -8.16
N SER A 11 -4.86 -0.04 -8.71
CA SER A 11 -5.90 -0.93 -8.19
C SER A 11 -5.31 -2.15 -7.50
N GLN A 12 -4.50 -2.91 -8.20
CA GLN A 12 -4.05 -4.20 -7.68
C GLN A 12 -3.04 -4.08 -6.56
N LEU A 13 -2.09 -3.15 -6.67
CA LEU A 13 -1.15 -2.92 -5.58
C LEU A 13 -1.89 -2.45 -4.33
N THR A 14 -2.87 -1.56 -4.51
CA THR A 14 -3.65 -1.06 -3.38
C THR A 14 -4.32 -2.21 -2.63
N HIS A 15 -4.94 -3.14 -3.36
CA HIS A 15 -5.56 -4.30 -2.74
C HIS A 15 -4.52 -5.20 -2.06
N ALA A 16 -3.38 -5.42 -2.71
CA ALA A 16 -2.32 -6.25 -2.14
C ALA A 16 -1.80 -5.65 -0.84
N VAL A 17 -1.63 -4.33 -0.79
CA VAL A 17 -1.16 -3.64 0.41
C VAL A 17 -2.16 -3.82 1.55
N GLU A 18 -3.46 -3.62 1.28
CA GLU A 18 -4.47 -3.69 2.34
C GLU A 18 -4.64 -5.11 2.86
N VAL A 19 -4.61 -6.10 1.96
CA VAL A 19 -4.67 -7.50 2.38
C VAL A 19 -3.46 -7.85 3.24
N SER A 20 -2.28 -7.43 2.81
CA SER A 20 -1.05 -7.71 3.56
C SER A 20 -1.05 -7.01 4.91
N LEU A 21 -1.56 -5.78 4.95
CA LEU A 21 -1.65 -5.04 6.21
C LEU A 21 -2.54 -5.79 7.20
N MET A 22 -3.71 -6.25 6.76
CA MET A 22 -4.60 -7.02 7.64
C MET A 22 -3.96 -8.31 8.11
N ASN A 23 -3.17 -8.94 7.25
CA ASN A 23 -2.54 -10.22 7.58
C ASN A 23 -1.28 -10.08 8.42
N THR A 24 -0.81 -8.86 8.66
CA THR A 24 0.40 -8.63 9.45
C THR A 24 0.18 -8.95 10.93
N SER A 25 -1.06 -8.80 11.42
CA SER A 25 -1.37 -9.06 12.81
C SER A 25 -2.65 -9.88 12.95
N ASP A 26 -2.63 -10.88 13.82
CA ASP A 26 -3.80 -11.68 14.14
C ASP A 26 -4.43 -11.28 15.47
N ASN A 27 -4.14 -10.10 15.97
CA ASN A 27 -4.63 -9.61 17.24
C ASN A 27 -6.16 -9.50 17.21
N THR A 28 -6.84 -10.29 18.03
CA THR A 28 -8.30 -10.31 18.06
C THR A 28 -8.91 -9.06 18.69
N HIS A 29 -8.09 -8.26 19.37
CA HIS A 29 -8.54 -7.01 19.97
C HIS A 29 -8.27 -5.80 19.08
N LEU A 30 -7.87 -6.04 17.84
CA LEU A 30 -7.46 -4.97 16.94
C LEU A 30 -8.52 -3.89 16.78
N LYS A 31 -9.79 -4.29 16.67
CA LYS A 31 -10.86 -3.33 16.45
C LYS A 31 -11.04 -2.34 17.60
N GLU A 32 -10.58 -2.70 18.80
CA GLU A 32 -10.67 -1.82 19.97
C GLU A 32 -9.71 -0.65 19.89
N TYR A 33 -8.68 -0.77 19.07
CA TYR A 33 -7.62 0.21 18.94
C TYR A 33 -7.60 0.93 17.60
N THR A 34 -8.49 0.53 16.67
CA THR A 34 -8.47 1.14 15.33
C THR A 34 -9.24 2.45 15.33
N GLY A 35 -8.67 3.43 14.66
CA GLY A 35 -9.39 4.66 14.34
C GLY A 35 -9.95 4.59 12.93
N ASP A 36 -10.55 5.70 12.51
CA ASP A 36 -11.18 5.78 11.19
C ASP A 36 -10.17 5.58 10.06
N SER A 37 -8.95 6.11 10.24
CA SER A 37 -7.92 5.99 9.19
C SER A 37 -7.59 4.54 8.87
N PHE A 38 -7.41 3.72 9.90
CA PHE A 38 -7.09 2.32 9.68
C PHE A 38 -8.24 1.57 9.02
N ARG A 39 -9.47 1.84 9.48
CA ARG A 39 -10.67 1.20 8.93
C ARG A 39 -10.88 1.58 7.47
N ASP A 40 -10.70 2.86 7.15
CA ASP A 40 -10.85 3.32 5.78
C ASP A 40 -9.77 2.71 4.89
N LEU A 41 -8.54 2.69 5.35
CA LEU A 41 -7.42 2.15 4.57
C LEU A 41 -7.62 0.66 4.28
N THR A 42 -8.16 -0.11 5.23
CA THR A 42 -8.28 -1.55 5.08
C THR A 42 -9.65 -2.02 4.58
N ARG A 43 -10.51 -1.07 4.20
CA ARG A 43 -11.87 -1.37 3.78
C ARG A 43 -11.95 -2.43 2.67
N ILE A 44 -11.04 -2.38 1.71
CA ILE A 44 -11.04 -3.30 0.58
C ILE A 44 -10.26 -4.58 0.83
N ALA A 45 -9.75 -4.78 2.04
CA ALA A 45 -9.09 -6.04 2.39
C ALA A 45 -10.10 -7.19 2.47
N LYS A 46 -11.38 -6.88 2.64
CA LYS A 46 -12.45 -7.86 2.55
C LYS A 46 -12.77 -8.07 1.09
N ILE A 47 -12.40 -9.20 0.53
CA ILE A 47 -12.20 -9.34 -0.89
C ILE A 47 -12.74 -10.69 -1.40
N ASN A 48 -13.24 -10.71 -2.64
CA ASN A 48 -13.64 -11.95 -3.29
C ASN A 48 -12.38 -12.71 -3.72
N GLU A 49 -12.08 -13.78 -3.00
CA GLU A 49 -10.80 -14.47 -3.18
C GLU A 49 -10.64 -15.11 -4.57
N THR A 50 -11.74 -15.59 -5.16
CA THR A 50 -11.66 -16.24 -6.46
C THR A 50 -11.41 -15.21 -7.57
N LEU A 51 -12.21 -14.15 -7.57
CA LEU A 51 -12.08 -13.11 -8.58
C LEU A 51 -10.70 -12.45 -8.54
N TRP A 52 -10.26 -12.05 -7.36
CA TRP A 52 -9.03 -11.28 -7.23
C TRP A 52 -7.77 -12.11 -7.43
N SER A 53 -7.80 -13.40 -7.09
CA SER A 53 -6.64 -14.24 -7.40
C SER A 53 -6.46 -14.35 -8.91
N GLU A 54 -7.55 -14.47 -9.66
CA GLU A 54 -7.47 -14.50 -11.12
C GLU A 54 -6.95 -13.18 -11.70
N LEU A 55 -7.47 -12.06 -11.18
CA LEU A 55 -7.02 -10.75 -11.66
C LEU A 55 -5.54 -10.53 -11.38
N PHE A 56 -5.07 -10.94 -10.20
CA PHE A 56 -3.66 -10.81 -9.86
C PHE A 56 -2.79 -11.63 -10.82
N PHE A 57 -3.19 -12.86 -11.10
CA PHE A 57 -2.41 -13.72 -11.98
C PHE A 57 -2.38 -13.21 -13.41
N LEU A 58 -3.48 -12.63 -13.90
CA LEU A 58 -3.54 -12.08 -15.24
C LEU A 58 -2.59 -10.90 -15.44
N ASN A 59 -2.23 -10.21 -14.37
CA ASN A 59 -1.31 -9.08 -14.44
C ASN A 59 -0.06 -9.33 -13.60
N LYS A 60 0.33 -10.58 -13.48
CA LYS A 60 1.37 -11.04 -12.56
C LYS A 60 2.67 -10.27 -12.66
N LYS A 61 3.19 -10.11 -13.87
CA LYS A 61 4.50 -9.48 -14.04
C LYS A 61 4.52 -8.05 -13.55
N ASN A 62 3.50 -7.28 -13.93
CA ASN A 62 3.41 -5.88 -13.50
C ASN A 62 3.16 -5.78 -11.99
N LEU A 63 2.26 -6.62 -11.46
CA LEU A 63 1.94 -6.56 -10.04
C LEU A 63 3.13 -6.92 -9.16
N VAL A 64 3.87 -7.96 -9.52
CA VAL A 64 5.05 -8.35 -8.77
C VAL A 64 6.06 -7.21 -8.72
N GLN A 65 6.27 -6.55 -9.88
CA GLN A 65 7.20 -5.41 -9.94
C GLN A 65 6.71 -4.26 -9.06
N GLU A 66 5.42 -3.96 -9.09
CA GLU A 66 4.88 -2.88 -8.26
C GLU A 66 5.00 -3.20 -6.78
N ILE A 67 4.82 -4.45 -6.40
CA ILE A 67 5.01 -4.86 -5.01
C ILE A 67 6.47 -4.69 -4.60
N ASP A 68 7.41 -5.11 -5.47
CA ASP A 68 8.83 -4.94 -5.18
C ASP A 68 9.19 -3.48 -4.97
N ASP A 69 8.67 -2.60 -5.83
CA ASP A 69 8.94 -1.17 -5.71
C ASP A 69 8.34 -0.61 -4.41
N PHE A 70 7.14 -1.04 -4.06
CA PHE A 70 6.50 -0.60 -2.83
C PHE A 70 7.28 -1.08 -1.60
N VAL A 71 7.72 -2.33 -1.60
CA VAL A 71 8.51 -2.88 -0.50
C VAL A 71 9.80 -2.07 -0.33
N ALA A 72 10.46 -1.74 -1.44
CA ALA A 72 11.70 -0.96 -1.38
C ALA A 72 11.45 0.43 -0.77
N GLU A 73 10.33 1.05 -1.14
CA GLU A 73 9.99 2.36 -0.59
C GLU A 73 9.67 2.28 0.90
N LEU A 74 8.96 1.23 1.31
CA LEU A 74 8.64 1.01 2.71
C LEU A 74 9.92 0.75 3.53
N GLU A 75 10.84 -0.02 2.98
CA GLU A 75 12.15 -0.26 3.61
C GLU A 75 12.92 1.04 3.80
N ASN A 76 12.85 1.92 2.80
CA ASN A 76 13.50 3.22 2.87
C ASN A 76 12.95 4.06 4.03
N LEU A 77 11.64 4.11 4.16
CA LEU A 77 11.01 4.82 5.27
C LEU A 77 11.40 4.20 6.60
N LYS A 78 11.35 2.88 6.67
CA LYS A 78 11.73 2.14 7.89
C LYS A 78 13.15 2.49 8.32
N GLN A 79 14.08 2.52 7.38
CA GLN A 79 15.48 2.80 7.69
C GLN A 79 15.65 4.22 8.25
N LYS A 80 14.94 5.19 7.67
CA LYS A 80 15.00 6.56 8.16
C LYS A 80 14.45 6.68 9.57
N ILE A 81 13.40 5.92 9.88
CA ILE A 81 12.86 5.89 11.24
C ILE A 81 13.90 5.27 12.20
N ALA A 82 14.50 4.15 11.81
CA ALA A 82 15.49 3.47 12.64
C ALA A 82 16.69 4.37 12.91
N ASP A 83 17.10 5.14 11.93
CA ASP A 83 18.26 6.03 12.04
C ASP A 83 17.89 7.39 12.65
N GLU A 84 16.62 7.63 12.94
CA GLU A 84 16.13 8.91 13.43
C GLU A 84 16.54 10.07 12.51
N ASP A 85 16.45 9.80 11.20
CA ASP A 85 16.79 10.78 10.17
C ASP A 85 15.63 11.72 9.94
N GLU A 86 15.52 12.73 10.78
CA GLU A 86 14.40 13.67 10.77
C GLU A 86 14.26 14.39 9.43
N GLU A 87 15.35 14.86 8.88
CA GLU A 87 15.32 15.57 7.59
C GLU A 87 14.87 14.66 6.46
N GLY A 88 15.36 13.43 6.45
CA GLY A 88 14.96 12.46 5.44
C GLY A 88 13.47 12.12 5.50
N ILE A 89 12.95 11.94 6.72
CA ILE A 89 11.53 11.65 6.90
C ILE A 89 10.69 12.83 6.45
N LYS A 90 11.08 14.04 6.82
CA LYS A 90 10.34 15.25 6.41
C LYS A 90 10.28 15.38 4.89
N LYS A 91 11.39 15.07 4.20
CA LYS A 91 11.40 15.10 2.74
C LYS A 91 10.42 14.11 2.15
N LEU A 92 10.34 12.90 2.72
CA LEU A 92 9.38 11.90 2.25
C LEU A 92 7.94 12.36 2.46
N PHE A 93 7.66 12.99 3.62
CA PHE A 93 6.34 13.50 3.91
C PHE A 93 5.95 14.61 2.95
N ILE A 94 6.88 15.52 2.67
CA ILE A 94 6.63 16.62 1.72
C ILE A 94 6.35 16.07 0.34
N GLN A 95 7.14 15.09 -0.11
CA GLN A 95 6.95 14.46 -1.41
C GLN A 95 5.58 13.79 -1.50
N SER A 96 5.20 13.09 -0.44
CA SER A 96 3.90 12.41 -0.36
C SER A 96 2.76 13.41 -0.48
N THR A 97 2.87 14.52 0.27
CA THR A 97 1.86 15.57 0.25
C THR A 97 1.73 16.17 -1.14
N GLU A 98 2.85 16.47 -1.78
CA GLU A 98 2.83 17.07 -3.12
C GLU A 98 2.22 16.11 -4.15
N ARG A 99 2.56 14.85 -4.07
CA ARG A 99 2.00 13.85 -5.00
C ARG A 99 0.50 13.65 -4.79
N ARG A 100 0.05 13.67 -3.54
CA ARG A 100 -1.36 13.48 -3.24
C ARG A 100 -2.21 14.66 -3.71
N LYS A 101 -1.63 15.84 -3.76
CA LYS A 101 -2.36 17.05 -4.19
C LYS A 101 -2.95 16.94 -5.59
N GLN A 102 -2.38 16.09 -6.45
CA GLN A 102 -2.91 15.93 -7.81
C GLN A 102 -4.35 15.44 -7.82
N PHE A 103 -4.82 14.86 -6.72
CA PHE A 103 -6.20 14.36 -6.62
C PHE A 103 -7.15 15.39 -6.01
N ASP A 104 -6.62 16.51 -5.56
CA ASP A 104 -7.44 17.57 -4.97
C ASP A 104 -7.94 18.49 -6.08
N LYS A 105 -9.14 19.00 -5.91
CA LYS A 105 -9.74 19.90 -6.90
C LYS A 105 -10.04 21.24 -6.33
#